data_9a20c7707ea09fac4b45e71207adb713
#
_entry.id   9a20c7707ea09fac4b45e71207adb713
#
_cell.length_a   1.000
_cell.length_b   1.000
_cell.length_c   1.000
_cell.angle_alpha   90.00
_cell.angle_beta   90.00
_cell.angle_gamma   90.00
#
_symmetry.space_group_name_H-M   'P 1'
#
loop_
_entity.id
_entity.type
_entity.pdbx_description
1 polymer ?
#
loop_
_entity_poly.entity_id
_entity_poly.type
_entity_poly.pdbx_seq_one_letter_code
_entity_poly.pdbx_strand_id
1 'polypeptide(L)'
;EGAFVRNDEGGDPVFYEKARLVHHIDAQARTHVSELYRGILSSDMAVLDLMGSWQSHLPESVPLSSVIGLGLNGQEMARNRDLTGYKVHDLNEAPRLPFEDGCFDAVLCAVSVEYLSRPFEAFRDVARVLKPGGLFVNTFSNRWFPSKAIAVWSELTDFERMGLVGEYFMESGAFGNLKTYSARGWPRPEDDRYYGETPMSDPLYAVWAEKLG
;
A
#
# COMPACT_ATOMS: atom_id res chain seq x y z
N GLU A 1 -18.08 15.78 6.45
CA GLU A 1 -18.74 14.45 6.64
C GLU A 1 -18.92 13.82 5.27
N GLY A 2 -18.57 12.52 5.09
CA GLY A 2 -18.76 11.79 3.83
C GLY A 2 -17.50 11.55 2.98
N ALA A 3 -16.36 12.20 3.23
CA ALA A 3 -15.15 12.04 2.43
C ALA A 3 -14.63 10.58 2.38
N PHE A 4 -14.81 9.83 3.46
CA PHE A 4 -14.34 8.45 3.64
C PHE A 4 -15.41 7.38 3.43
N VAL A 5 -16.64 7.76 3.04
CA VAL A 5 -17.66 6.80 2.61
C VAL A 5 -17.28 6.20 1.26
N ARG A 6 -17.82 5.04 0.95
CA ARG A 6 -17.56 4.31 -0.30
C ARG A 6 -18.87 4.07 -1.04
N ASN A 7 -18.80 3.88 -2.35
CA ASN A 7 -20.00 3.54 -3.13
C ASN A 7 -20.55 2.16 -2.74
N ASP A 8 -19.67 1.25 -2.33
CA ASP A 8 -20.04 -0.07 -1.81
C ASP A 8 -19.55 -0.17 -0.35
N GLU A 9 -20.50 0.04 0.59
CA GLU A 9 -20.30 -0.13 2.04
C GLU A 9 -20.50 -1.59 2.50
N GLY A 10 -20.73 -2.53 1.57
CA GLY A 10 -20.75 -3.96 1.88
C GLY A 10 -19.42 -4.42 2.47
N GLY A 11 -19.45 -5.43 3.33
CA GLY A 11 -18.26 -5.94 4.02
C GLY A 11 -17.11 -6.28 3.06
N ASP A 12 -15.93 -5.77 3.32
CA ASP A 12 -14.75 -5.98 2.50
C ASP A 12 -14.39 -7.47 2.35
N PRO A 13 -14.50 -8.33 3.38
CA PRO A 13 -14.28 -9.77 3.24
C PRO A 13 -15.11 -10.42 2.12
N VAL A 14 -16.35 -9.96 1.89
CA VAL A 14 -17.22 -10.49 0.82
C VAL A 14 -16.69 -10.07 -0.56
N PHE A 15 -16.30 -8.81 -0.72
CA PHE A 15 -15.74 -8.30 -1.98
C PHE A 15 -14.42 -9.00 -2.35
N TYR A 16 -13.58 -9.27 -1.36
CA TYR A 16 -12.26 -9.90 -1.54
C TYR A 16 -12.27 -11.43 -1.32
N GLU A 17 -13.44 -12.08 -1.14
CA GLU A 17 -13.54 -13.52 -0.93
C GLU A 17 -12.90 -14.34 -2.07
N LYS A 18 -13.17 -13.94 -3.32
CA LYS A 18 -12.62 -14.62 -4.49
C LYS A 18 -11.20 -14.15 -4.76
N ALA A 19 -10.24 -15.08 -4.69
CA ALA A 19 -8.83 -14.81 -4.99
C ALA A 19 -8.64 -14.24 -6.42
N ARG A 20 -7.90 -13.15 -6.51
CA ARG A 20 -7.57 -12.43 -7.77
C ARG A 20 -6.06 -12.43 -7.96
N LEU A 21 -5.53 -13.43 -8.66
CA LEU A 21 -4.10 -13.54 -8.97
C LEU A 21 -3.77 -12.75 -10.24
N VAL A 22 -4.06 -11.47 -10.21
CA VAL A 22 -3.85 -10.54 -11.34
C VAL A 22 -3.08 -9.32 -10.88
N HIS A 23 -2.31 -8.74 -11.78
CA HIS A 23 -1.65 -7.46 -11.51
C HIS A 23 -2.66 -6.31 -11.70
N HIS A 24 -2.71 -5.42 -10.73
CA HIS A 24 -3.60 -4.25 -10.77
C HIS A 24 -2.98 -3.07 -11.49
N ILE A 25 -1.65 -3.01 -11.55
CA ILE A 25 -0.85 -2.04 -12.30
C ILE A 25 0.04 -2.77 -13.31
N ASP A 26 0.46 -2.09 -14.36
CA ASP A 26 1.28 -2.69 -15.41
C ASP A 26 2.71 -3.04 -14.95
N ALA A 27 3.47 -3.71 -15.83
CA ALA A 27 4.82 -4.17 -15.50
C ALA A 27 5.79 -3.01 -15.24
N GLN A 28 5.66 -1.89 -15.96
CA GLN A 28 6.50 -0.72 -15.75
C GLN A 28 6.25 -0.08 -14.38
N ALA A 29 4.99 0.09 -13.99
CA ALA A 29 4.62 0.60 -12.68
C ALA A 29 5.12 -0.32 -11.55
N ARG A 30 5.00 -1.65 -11.70
CA ARG A 30 5.55 -2.62 -10.73
C ARG A 30 7.06 -2.52 -10.60
N THR A 31 7.77 -2.30 -11.72
CA THR A 31 9.22 -2.06 -11.71
C THR A 31 9.56 -0.83 -10.86
N HIS A 32 8.81 0.26 -11.03
CA HIS A 32 9.02 1.48 -10.23
C HIS A 32 8.75 1.28 -8.74
N VAL A 33 7.75 0.45 -8.36
CA VAL A 33 7.55 0.07 -6.94
C VAL A 33 8.79 -0.63 -6.40
N SER A 34 9.28 -1.66 -7.11
CA SER A 34 10.45 -2.42 -6.68
C SER A 34 11.72 -1.57 -6.62
N GLU A 35 11.91 -0.64 -7.56
CA GLU A 35 13.04 0.30 -7.56
C GLU A 35 12.97 1.29 -6.40
N LEU A 36 11.78 1.81 -6.09
CA LEU A 36 11.57 2.65 -4.92
C LEU A 36 11.94 1.89 -3.64
N TYR A 37 11.40 0.68 -3.47
CA TYR A 37 11.69 -0.16 -2.30
C TYR A 37 13.18 -0.49 -2.18
N ARG A 38 13.87 -0.77 -3.29
CA ARG A 38 15.32 -0.98 -3.31
C ARG A 38 16.10 0.25 -2.82
N GLY A 39 15.59 1.46 -3.08
CA GLY A 39 16.23 2.70 -2.67
C GLY A 39 16.01 3.09 -1.20
N ILE A 40 15.01 2.50 -0.53
CA ILE A 40 14.61 2.90 0.83
C ILE A 40 14.70 1.78 1.85
N LEU A 41 14.61 0.50 1.44
CA LEU A 41 14.76 -0.63 2.34
C LEU A 41 16.24 -1.01 2.52
N SER A 42 16.57 -1.55 3.66
CA SER A 42 17.89 -2.09 3.97
C SER A 42 17.79 -3.59 4.26
N SER A 43 18.91 -4.30 4.12
CA SER A 43 19.00 -5.73 4.49
C SER A 43 18.61 -5.94 5.96
N ASP A 44 18.12 -7.13 6.26
CA ASP A 44 17.74 -7.60 7.59
C ASP A 44 16.55 -6.87 8.25
N MET A 45 15.83 -6.01 7.53
CA MET A 45 14.59 -5.40 8.03
C MET A 45 13.48 -6.44 8.20
N ALA A 46 12.70 -6.30 9.28
CA ALA A 46 11.39 -6.94 9.45
C ALA A 46 10.31 -6.04 8.84
N VAL A 47 9.59 -6.55 7.84
CA VAL A 47 8.63 -5.77 7.03
C VAL A 47 7.21 -6.29 7.21
N LEU A 48 6.25 -5.37 7.32
CA LEU A 48 4.83 -5.64 7.20
C LEU A 48 4.35 -5.21 5.80
N ASP A 49 3.82 -6.16 5.01
CA ASP A 49 3.08 -5.90 3.78
C ASP A 49 1.61 -5.70 4.12
N LEU A 50 1.23 -4.42 4.31
CA LEU A 50 -0.07 -3.98 4.79
C LEU A 50 -1.08 -3.95 3.65
N MET A 51 -2.26 -4.54 3.87
CA MET A 51 -3.29 -4.76 2.85
C MET A 51 -2.74 -5.58 1.67
N GLY A 52 -1.80 -6.50 1.98
CA GLY A 52 -1.07 -7.32 1.02
C GLY A 52 -1.94 -8.38 0.34
N SER A 53 -1.48 -8.84 -0.81
CA SER A 53 -2.11 -9.86 -1.64
C SER A 53 -1.07 -10.91 -2.08
N TRP A 54 -1.18 -11.44 -3.29
CA TRP A 54 -0.33 -12.51 -3.81
C TRP A 54 1.07 -12.04 -4.26
N GLN A 55 1.38 -10.75 -4.22
CA GLN A 55 2.67 -10.17 -4.60
C GLN A 55 2.95 -8.88 -3.82
N SER A 56 4.15 -8.76 -3.25
CA SER A 56 4.60 -7.60 -2.45
C SER A 56 5.47 -6.61 -3.23
N HIS A 57 5.86 -6.94 -4.48
CA HIS A 57 6.74 -6.11 -5.32
C HIS A 57 8.12 -5.81 -4.71
N LEU A 58 8.58 -6.64 -3.78
CA LEU A 58 9.86 -6.47 -3.11
C LEU A 58 11.03 -6.72 -4.07
N PRO A 59 12.14 -5.98 -3.93
CA PRO A 59 13.34 -6.21 -4.72
C PRO A 59 14.10 -7.44 -4.21
N GLU A 60 14.40 -8.40 -5.09
CA GLU A 60 15.20 -9.60 -4.74
C GLU A 60 16.60 -9.27 -4.22
N SER A 61 17.13 -8.09 -4.56
CA SER A 61 18.47 -7.63 -4.19
C SER A 61 18.58 -7.16 -2.73
N VAL A 62 17.47 -7.03 -2.00
CA VAL A 62 17.45 -6.61 -0.59
C VAL A 62 16.93 -7.76 0.26
N PRO A 63 17.81 -8.57 0.87
CA PRO A 63 17.40 -9.68 1.73
C PRO A 63 16.78 -9.13 3.03
N LEU A 64 15.53 -9.48 3.29
CA LEU A 64 14.80 -9.08 4.48
C LEU A 64 14.79 -10.20 5.52
N SER A 65 14.79 -9.84 6.81
CA SER A 65 14.75 -10.84 7.89
C SER A 65 13.40 -11.54 7.97
N SER A 66 12.32 -10.81 7.72
CA SER A 66 10.96 -11.36 7.64
C SER A 66 10.07 -10.42 6.85
N VAL A 67 9.06 -11.00 6.19
CA VAL A 67 7.99 -10.25 5.53
C VAL A 67 6.67 -10.87 5.96
N ILE A 68 5.87 -10.12 6.71
CA ILE A 68 4.56 -10.57 7.18
C ILE A 68 3.49 -9.87 6.35
N GLY A 69 2.63 -10.65 5.69
CA GLY A 69 1.46 -10.13 4.99
C GLY A 69 0.29 -9.90 5.93
N LEU A 70 -0.43 -8.80 5.75
CA LEU A 70 -1.73 -8.57 6.39
C LEU A 70 -2.71 -8.10 5.33
N GLY A 71 -3.78 -8.87 5.11
CA GLY A 71 -4.76 -8.60 4.06
C GLY A 71 -6.04 -9.39 4.27
N LEU A 72 -6.97 -9.30 3.33
CA LEU A 72 -8.29 -9.90 3.45
C LEU A 72 -8.39 -11.32 2.85
N ASN A 73 -7.53 -11.66 1.90
CA ASN A 73 -7.59 -12.96 1.22
C ASN A 73 -6.38 -13.84 1.56
N GLY A 74 -6.59 -14.82 2.46
CA GLY A 74 -5.53 -15.76 2.85
C GLY A 74 -5.06 -16.67 1.70
N GLN A 75 -5.88 -16.92 0.68
CA GLN A 75 -5.48 -17.75 -0.47
C GLN A 75 -4.52 -17.00 -1.40
N GLU A 76 -4.68 -15.69 -1.52
CA GLU A 76 -3.76 -14.83 -2.26
C GLU A 76 -2.43 -14.75 -1.53
N MET A 77 -2.45 -14.39 -0.24
CA MET A 77 -1.25 -14.29 0.59
C MET A 77 -0.48 -15.62 0.68
N ALA A 78 -1.17 -16.75 0.76
CA ALA A 78 -0.52 -18.08 0.75
C ALA A 78 0.25 -18.37 -0.55
N ARG A 79 0.00 -17.65 -1.63
CA ARG A 79 0.72 -17.76 -2.91
C ARG A 79 1.81 -16.71 -3.09
N ASN A 80 1.89 -15.76 -2.19
CA ASN A 80 2.92 -14.74 -2.21
C ASN A 80 4.24 -15.33 -1.71
N ARG A 81 5.22 -15.41 -2.60
CA ARG A 81 6.54 -16.02 -2.34
C ARG A 81 7.45 -15.13 -1.48
N ASP A 82 7.13 -13.85 -1.39
CA ASP A 82 7.91 -12.90 -0.59
C ASP A 82 7.59 -13.02 0.90
N LEU A 83 6.40 -13.56 1.25
CA LEU A 83 5.94 -13.62 2.62
C LEU A 83 6.55 -14.80 3.40
N THR A 84 7.05 -14.51 4.59
CA THR A 84 7.45 -15.52 5.59
C THR A 84 6.28 -15.98 6.46
N GLY A 85 5.17 -15.22 6.45
CA GLY A 85 3.92 -15.51 7.15
C GLY A 85 2.87 -14.46 6.83
N TYR A 86 1.62 -14.73 7.22
CA TYR A 86 0.54 -13.74 7.02
C TYR A 86 -0.57 -13.87 8.07
N LYS A 87 -1.36 -12.81 8.20
CA LYS A 87 -2.61 -12.76 8.97
C LYS A 87 -3.74 -12.22 8.13
N VAL A 88 -4.93 -12.80 8.25
CA VAL A 88 -6.15 -12.25 7.65
C VAL A 88 -6.74 -11.24 8.64
N HIS A 89 -6.93 -10.01 8.18
CA HIS A 89 -7.41 -8.93 9.02
C HIS A 89 -8.04 -7.81 8.19
N ASP A 90 -9.17 -7.28 8.66
CA ASP A 90 -9.87 -6.15 8.04
C ASP A 90 -9.57 -4.86 8.81
N LEU A 91 -8.76 -3.97 8.20
CA LEU A 91 -8.40 -2.69 8.80
C LEU A 91 -9.57 -1.70 8.89
N ASN A 92 -10.57 -1.82 8.01
CA ASN A 92 -11.73 -0.95 8.04
C ASN A 92 -12.69 -1.32 9.17
N GLU A 93 -12.77 -2.60 9.51
CA GLU A 93 -13.54 -3.07 10.66
C GLU A 93 -12.76 -2.86 11.97
N ALA A 94 -11.48 -3.27 12.00
CA ALA A 94 -10.62 -3.21 13.15
C ALA A 94 -9.26 -2.55 12.82
N PRO A 95 -9.13 -1.23 12.94
CA PRO A 95 -7.89 -0.50 12.61
C PRO A 95 -6.67 -0.90 13.45
N ARG A 96 -6.91 -1.53 14.62
CA ARG A 96 -5.81 -2.03 15.45
C ARG A 96 -5.17 -3.26 14.84
N LEU A 97 -3.90 -3.16 14.49
CA LEU A 97 -3.10 -4.23 13.91
C LEU A 97 -2.82 -5.33 14.94
N PRO A 98 -2.93 -6.61 14.59
CA PRO A 98 -2.74 -7.75 15.48
C PRO A 98 -1.26 -8.07 15.74
N PHE A 99 -0.45 -7.05 16.03
CA PHE A 99 0.99 -7.14 16.28
C PHE A 99 1.38 -6.35 17.51
N GLU A 100 2.52 -6.73 18.08
CA GLU A 100 3.13 -6.03 19.21
C GLU A 100 3.68 -4.66 18.79
N ASP A 101 3.91 -3.79 19.78
CA ASP A 101 4.50 -2.47 19.57
C ASP A 101 5.96 -2.61 19.11
N GLY A 102 6.37 -1.80 18.14
CA GLY A 102 7.76 -1.69 17.71
C GLY A 102 8.36 -2.98 17.13
N CYS A 103 7.58 -3.81 16.44
CA CYS A 103 8.06 -5.08 15.90
C CYS A 103 8.54 -5.01 14.44
N PHE A 104 8.23 -3.94 13.70
CA PHE A 104 8.61 -3.80 12.29
C PHE A 104 9.58 -2.64 12.06
N ASP A 105 10.52 -2.83 11.12
CA ASP A 105 11.42 -1.79 10.63
C ASP A 105 10.76 -0.99 9.50
N ALA A 106 9.88 -1.62 8.71
CA ALA A 106 9.10 -0.94 7.69
C ALA A 106 7.70 -1.53 7.55
N VAL A 107 6.74 -0.68 7.18
CA VAL A 107 5.39 -1.05 6.76
C VAL A 107 5.20 -0.54 5.33
N LEU A 108 4.78 -1.42 4.43
CA LEU A 108 4.54 -1.11 3.02
C LEU A 108 3.06 -1.31 2.72
N CYS A 109 2.41 -0.31 2.13
CA CYS A 109 1.04 -0.39 1.63
C CYS A 109 1.07 -0.10 0.13
N ALA A 110 0.96 -1.16 -0.69
CA ALA A 110 1.05 -1.05 -2.14
C ALA A 110 -0.35 -1.02 -2.77
N VAL A 111 -0.67 0.08 -3.47
CA VAL A 111 -1.89 0.25 -4.28
C VAL A 111 -3.16 -0.12 -3.50
N SER A 112 -3.26 0.36 -2.24
CA SER A 112 -4.35 -0.01 -1.34
C SER A 112 -4.78 1.08 -0.37
N VAL A 113 -4.02 2.16 -0.20
CA VAL A 113 -4.31 3.25 0.75
C VAL A 113 -5.65 3.94 0.46
N GLU A 114 -6.08 3.93 -0.79
CA GLU A 114 -7.36 4.48 -1.27
C GLU A 114 -8.60 3.77 -0.74
N TYR A 115 -8.44 2.59 -0.15
CA TYR A 115 -9.55 1.79 0.39
C TYR A 115 -9.73 1.92 1.91
N LEU A 116 -8.87 2.70 2.57
CA LEU A 116 -8.94 2.93 4.01
C LEU A 116 -10.08 3.90 4.33
N SER A 117 -11.16 3.42 4.94
CA SER A 117 -12.26 4.24 5.44
C SER A 117 -11.95 4.89 6.80
N ARG A 118 -10.94 4.37 7.51
CA ARG A 118 -10.47 4.88 8.82
C ARG A 118 -8.95 5.16 8.79
N PRO A 119 -8.45 6.00 7.85
CA PRO A 119 -7.01 6.15 7.61
C PRO A 119 -6.26 6.71 8.82
N PHE A 120 -6.83 7.66 9.55
CA PHE A 120 -6.18 8.28 10.70
C PHE A 120 -5.93 7.28 11.84
N GLU A 121 -6.86 6.36 12.07
CA GLU A 121 -6.69 5.31 13.06
C GLU A 121 -5.67 4.27 12.60
N ALA A 122 -5.74 3.86 11.33
CA ALA A 122 -4.79 2.93 10.73
C ALA A 122 -3.36 3.48 10.78
N PHE A 123 -3.14 4.75 10.42
CA PHE A 123 -1.81 5.37 10.44
C PHE A 123 -1.23 5.49 11.86
N ARG A 124 -2.05 5.82 12.87
CA ARG A 124 -1.63 5.82 14.28
C ARG A 124 -1.22 4.41 14.74
N ASP A 125 -1.96 3.40 14.33
CA ASP A 125 -1.65 2.03 14.73
C ASP A 125 -0.45 1.46 13.95
N VAL A 126 -0.25 1.85 12.70
CA VAL A 126 1.00 1.59 11.97
C VAL A 126 2.20 2.19 12.71
N ALA A 127 2.08 3.42 13.20
CA ALA A 127 3.14 4.03 14.02
C ALA A 127 3.42 3.20 15.29
N ARG A 128 2.40 2.64 15.94
CA ARG A 128 2.58 1.79 17.11
C ARG A 128 3.43 0.56 16.83
N VAL A 129 3.15 -0.16 15.74
CA VAL A 129 3.86 -1.40 15.39
C VAL A 129 5.25 -1.17 14.77
N LEU A 130 5.54 0.03 14.29
CA LEU A 130 6.87 0.40 13.80
C LEU A 130 7.84 0.65 14.97
N LYS A 131 9.09 0.29 14.78
CA LYS A 131 10.21 0.71 15.62
C LYS A 131 10.45 2.23 15.46
N PRO A 132 11.03 2.92 16.45
CA PRO A 132 11.52 4.30 16.25
C PRO A 132 12.44 4.38 15.02
N GLY A 133 12.22 5.38 14.16
CA GLY A 133 12.93 5.51 12.88
C GLY A 133 12.46 4.55 11.78
N GLY A 134 11.49 3.67 12.06
CA GLY A 134 10.90 2.76 11.06
C GLY A 134 10.10 3.51 10.00
N LEU A 135 9.98 2.92 8.82
CA LEU A 135 9.40 3.54 7.63
C LEU A 135 7.95 3.11 7.42
N PHE A 136 7.06 4.03 7.11
CA PHE A 136 5.76 3.71 6.52
C PHE A 136 5.69 4.24 5.10
N VAL A 137 5.50 3.34 4.11
CA VAL A 137 5.54 3.63 2.69
C VAL A 137 4.20 3.31 2.06
N ASN A 138 3.53 4.31 1.49
CA ASN A 138 2.32 4.12 0.72
C ASN A 138 2.62 4.38 -0.75
N THR A 139 2.30 3.42 -1.60
CA THR A 139 2.34 3.59 -3.07
C THR A 139 0.95 3.46 -3.64
N PHE A 140 0.64 4.21 -4.68
CA PHE A 140 -0.64 4.17 -5.39
C PHE A 140 -0.49 4.60 -6.84
N SER A 141 -1.53 4.37 -7.64
CA SER A 141 -1.57 4.67 -9.06
C SER A 141 -2.87 5.38 -9.42
N ASN A 142 -3.11 5.58 -10.70
CA ASN A 142 -4.40 6.00 -11.25
C ASN A 142 -5.37 4.82 -11.48
N ARG A 143 -5.09 3.65 -10.90
CA ARG A 143 -5.88 2.43 -10.99
C ARG A 143 -6.40 2.04 -9.61
N TRP A 144 -7.72 1.95 -9.46
CA TRP A 144 -8.39 1.52 -8.22
C TRP A 144 -9.75 0.89 -8.54
N PHE A 145 -10.37 0.26 -7.55
CA PHE A 145 -11.75 -0.21 -7.62
C PHE A 145 -12.72 0.92 -7.23
N PRO A 146 -13.46 1.52 -8.18
CA PRO A 146 -14.30 2.69 -7.90
C PRO A 146 -15.38 2.45 -6.84
N SER A 147 -15.83 1.20 -6.68
CA SER A 147 -16.83 0.85 -5.67
C SER A 147 -16.28 0.82 -4.25
N LYS A 148 -14.97 0.55 -4.09
CA LYS A 148 -14.32 0.37 -2.78
C LYS A 148 -13.41 1.53 -2.36
N ALA A 149 -13.01 2.38 -3.29
CA ALA A 149 -12.26 3.57 -2.95
C ALA A 149 -13.14 4.57 -2.19
N ILE A 150 -12.53 5.29 -1.25
CA ILE A 150 -13.20 6.37 -0.51
C ILE A 150 -13.66 7.47 -1.48
N ALA A 151 -14.79 8.11 -1.21
CA ALA A 151 -15.43 9.06 -2.13
C ALA A 151 -14.47 10.19 -2.56
N VAL A 152 -13.77 10.79 -1.62
CA VAL A 152 -12.82 11.87 -1.90
C VAL A 152 -11.72 11.46 -2.88
N TRP A 153 -11.31 10.17 -2.92
CA TRP A 153 -10.23 9.72 -3.79
C TRP A 153 -10.51 9.94 -5.28
N SER A 154 -11.75 9.70 -5.71
CA SER A 154 -12.16 9.89 -7.10
C SER A 154 -12.31 11.35 -7.52
N GLU A 155 -12.47 12.26 -6.55
CA GLU A 155 -12.63 13.70 -6.78
C GLU A 155 -11.27 14.43 -6.92
N LEU A 156 -10.19 13.80 -6.44
CA LEU A 156 -8.87 14.39 -6.39
C LEU A 156 -8.03 14.06 -7.64
N THR A 157 -7.18 14.99 -8.02
CA THR A 157 -6.08 14.74 -8.96
C THR A 157 -5.00 13.89 -8.30
N ASP A 158 -4.09 13.33 -9.10
CA ASP A 158 -3.00 12.48 -8.58
C ASP A 158 -2.13 13.19 -7.53
N PHE A 159 -1.85 14.49 -7.72
CA PHE A 159 -1.07 15.27 -6.75
C PHE A 159 -1.84 15.59 -5.48
N GLU A 160 -3.13 15.85 -5.60
CA GLU A 160 -4.00 16.04 -4.43
C GLU A 160 -4.14 14.75 -3.62
N ARG A 161 -4.13 13.57 -4.25
CA ARG A 161 -4.07 12.27 -3.57
C ARG A 161 -2.78 12.12 -2.76
N MET A 162 -1.63 12.56 -3.32
CA MET A 162 -0.37 12.59 -2.54
C MET A 162 -0.50 13.53 -1.33
N GLY A 163 -1.15 14.69 -1.50
CA GLY A 163 -1.45 15.62 -0.41
C GLY A 163 -2.33 14.97 0.66
N LEU A 164 -3.41 14.30 0.25
CA LEU A 164 -4.30 13.58 1.16
C LEU A 164 -3.57 12.50 1.98
N VAL A 165 -2.72 11.69 1.35
CA VAL A 165 -1.91 10.70 2.07
C VAL A 165 -0.91 11.37 3.00
N GLY A 166 -0.35 12.52 2.60
CA GLY A 166 0.49 13.37 3.46
C GLY A 166 -0.25 13.85 4.72
N GLU A 167 -1.52 14.25 4.58
CA GLU A 167 -2.38 14.62 5.71
C GLU A 167 -2.58 13.47 6.70
N TYR A 168 -2.72 12.23 6.21
CA TYR A 168 -2.82 11.07 7.12
C TYR A 168 -1.59 10.91 8.01
N PHE A 169 -0.40 11.14 7.45
CA PHE A 169 0.84 11.15 8.22
C PHE A 169 0.88 12.29 9.24
N MET A 170 0.57 13.52 8.82
CA MET A 170 0.63 14.71 9.68
C MET A 170 -0.37 14.62 10.82
N GLU A 171 -1.61 14.26 10.54
CA GLU A 171 -2.68 14.13 11.54
C GLU A 171 -2.46 12.98 12.53
N SER A 172 -1.65 11.99 12.18
CA SER A 172 -1.25 10.96 13.13
C SER A 172 -0.37 11.50 14.25
N GLY A 173 0.40 12.57 13.98
CA GLY A 173 1.36 13.18 14.89
C GLY A 173 2.58 12.31 15.21
N ALA A 174 2.72 11.15 14.55
CA ALA A 174 3.72 10.14 14.90
C ALA A 174 4.86 10.02 13.88
N PHE A 175 4.80 10.74 12.77
CA PHE A 175 5.76 10.64 11.68
C PHE A 175 6.43 11.97 11.36
N GLY A 176 7.67 11.88 10.86
CA GLY A 176 8.45 13.02 10.36
C GLY A 176 9.16 12.67 9.06
N ASN A 177 9.92 13.61 8.53
CA ASN A 177 10.70 13.42 7.30
C ASN A 177 9.86 12.94 6.12
N LEU A 178 8.66 13.53 5.93
CA LEU A 178 7.75 13.19 4.85
C LEU A 178 8.43 13.36 3.50
N LYS A 179 8.36 12.33 2.67
CA LYS A 179 8.93 12.30 1.32
C LYS A 179 7.88 11.85 0.32
N THR A 180 8.03 12.29 -0.92
CA THR A 180 7.16 11.92 -2.03
C THR A 180 7.97 11.47 -3.24
N TYR A 181 7.37 10.63 -4.06
CA TYR A 181 7.94 10.17 -5.32
C TYR A 181 6.84 10.08 -6.38
N SER A 182 7.19 10.37 -7.64
CA SER A 182 6.31 10.14 -8.77
C SER A 182 7.09 9.65 -9.99
N ALA A 183 6.59 8.60 -10.63
CA ALA A 183 7.07 8.11 -11.93
C ALA A 183 5.89 8.08 -12.89
N ARG A 184 6.00 8.82 -14.00
CA ARG A 184 4.96 8.93 -15.02
C ARG A 184 5.53 9.29 -16.39
N GLY A 185 4.74 9.13 -17.44
CA GLY A 185 5.17 9.49 -18.80
C GLY A 185 6.03 8.42 -19.47
N TRP A 186 6.06 7.21 -18.93
CA TRP A 186 6.72 6.06 -19.55
C TRP A 186 5.80 5.39 -20.56
N PRO A 187 6.33 4.82 -21.65
CA PRO A 187 5.52 4.05 -22.59
C PRO A 187 4.98 2.78 -21.91
N ARG A 188 3.76 2.40 -22.26
CA ARG A 188 3.16 1.15 -21.80
C ARG A 188 3.89 -0.04 -22.44
N PRO A 189 4.17 -1.12 -21.68
CA PRO A 189 4.73 -2.34 -22.25
C PRO A 189 3.84 -2.92 -23.36
N GLU A 190 4.45 -3.41 -24.45
CA GLU A 190 3.74 -3.93 -25.62
C GLU A 190 2.89 -5.18 -25.32
N ASP A 191 3.28 -5.94 -24.29
CA ASP A 191 2.57 -7.13 -23.81
C ASP A 191 1.47 -6.83 -22.79
N ASP A 192 1.28 -5.55 -22.43
CA ASP A 192 0.19 -5.16 -21.54
C ASP A 192 -1.16 -5.20 -22.27
N ARG A 193 -2.19 -5.74 -21.59
CA ARG A 193 -3.55 -5.90 -22.15
C ARG A 193 -4.20 -4.59 -22.61
N TYR A 194 -3.74 -3.44 -22.11
CA TYR A 194 -4.25 -2.11 -22.46
C TYR A 194 -3.33 -1.34 -23.40
N TYR A 195 -2.30 -1.99 -23.99
CA TYR A 195 -1.33 -1.34 -24.88
C TYR A 195 -1.99 -0.58 -26.04
N GLY A 196 -3.05 -1.16 -26.64
CA GLY A 196 -3.80 -0.52 -27.73
C GLY A 196 -4.79 0.58 -27.30
N GLU A 197 -5.10 0.68 -26.00
CA GLU A 197 -6.09 1.62 -25.47
C GLU A 197 -5.43 2.84 -24.85
N THR A 198 -4.34 2.63 -24.10
CA THR A 198 -3.62 3.69 -23.39
C THR A 198 -2.13 3.59 -23.65
N PRO A 199 -1.52 4.55 -24.38
CA PRO A 199 -0.12 4.47 -24.80
C PRO A 199 0.88 4.67 -23.63
N MET A 200 0.44 5.27 -22.52
CA MET A 200 1.28 5.50 -21.35
C MET A 200 1.06 4.42 -20.33
N SER A 201 2.17 4.00 -19.68
CA SER A 201 2.18 3.14 -18.50
C SER A 201 1.39 3.75 -17.36
N ASP A 202 0.89 2.90 -16.48
CA ASP A 202 0.25 3.34 -15.25
C ASP A 202 1.27 4.16 -14.42
N PRO A 203 0.92 5.37 -13.97
CA PRO A 203 1.82 6.16 -13.15
C PRO A 203 1.99 5.53 -11.76
N LEU A 204 3.12 5.79 -11.13
CA LEU A 204 3.34 5.45 -9.73
C LEU A 204 3.54 6.71 -8.92
N TYR A 205 2.83 6.80 -7.81
CA TYR A 205 3.00 7.82 -6.78
C TYR A 205 3.33 7.15 -5.47
N ALA A 206 4.15 7.79 -4.66
CA ALA A 206 4.44 7.32 -3.31
C ALA A 206 4.53 8.48 -2.32
N VAL A 207 4.10 8.20 -1.10
CA VAL A 207 4.26 9.08 0.07
C VAL A 207 4.74 8.20 1.21
N TRP A 208 5.85 8.58 1.85
CA TRP A 208 6.36 7.86 3.00
C TRP A 208 6.98 8.78 4.04
N ALA A 209 7.07 8.29 5.25
CA ALA A 209 7.65 9.02 6.37
C ALA A 209 8.31 8.07 7.37
N GLU A 210 9.13 8.62 8.23
CA GLU A 210 9.82 7.93 9.32
C GLU A 210 9.04 8.11 10.63
N LYS A 211 8.85 7.03 11.39
CA LYS A 211 8.30 7.15 12.75
C LYS A 211 9.23 7.96 13.63
N LEU A 212 8.68 8.95 14.31
CA LEU A 212 9.38 9.73 15.34
C LEU A 212 9.76 8.84 16.54
N GLY A 213 10.85 9.21 17.21
CA GLY A 213 11.33 8.52 18.40
C GLY A 213 10.45 8.70 19.65
#